data_c795c794e3c1b7b6d7d13abeb331df9f
#
_entry.id   c795c794e3c1b7b6d7d13abeb331df9f
#
_cell.length_a   1.000
_cell.length_b   1.000
_cell.length_c   1.000
_cell.angle_alpha   90.00
_cell.angle_beta   90.00
_cell.angle_gamma   90.00
#
_symmetry.space_group_name_H-M   'P 1'
#
loop_
_entity.id
_entity.type
_entity.pdbx_description
1 polymer ?
#
loop_
_entity_poly.entity_id
_entity_poly.type
_entity_poly.pdbx_seq_one_letter_code
_entity_poly.pdbx_strand_id
1 'polypeptide(L)'
;MLRLPHALAAALAVASPSPATAASPQSFRGEYTVSFLGLSIAKSSFSSHYENGVYSIDGSVSAAGLAKLFDDTRGTISSKGTISGQKMVPQAFRADYTSGKKASAIDIRFANGNVISTTVVPAPEKRDPDSWVPLGAGDLASVLDPMAATVIHAGSLDKVCGRTVRLYDGEMRANLTLSYASKGSISVPGYKGDTVTCRMGFEPVAGYRKGRKALNYLKNKSRIMVTFAPLGQTGVYAPIRATVGTQIGTLTISARRFEAIQ
;
A
#
# COMPACT_ATOMS: atom_id res chain seq x y z
N MET A 1 -80.04 16.17 -20.61
CA MET A 1 -79.05 15.85 -19.58
C MET A 1 -77.84 15.28 -20.28
N LEU A 2 -76.85 16.10 -20.55
CA LEU A 2 -75.64 15.74 -21.29
C LEU A 2 -74.51 15.54 -20.29
N ARG A 3 -73.88 14.30 -20.21
CA ARG A 3 -72.74 14.02 -19.37
C ARG A 3 -71.51 14.18 -20.22
N LEU A 4 -70.59 15.09 -19.85
CA LEU A 4 -69.25 15.23 -20.38
C LEU A 4 -68.27 14.15 -19.71
N PRO A 5 -67.44 13.51 -20.47
CA PRO A 5 -66.39 12.68 -19.89
C PRO A 5 -65.13 13.52 -19.53
N HIS A 6 -64.63 13.34 -18.32
CA HIS A 6 -63.35 13.92 -17.86
C HIS A 6 -62.15 13.10 -18.41
N ALA A 7 -61.37 13.72 -19.27
CA ALA A 7 -60.11 13.15 -19.73
C ALA A 7 -59.00 13.39 -18.68
N LEU A 8 -58.50 12.33 -18.10
CA LEU A 8 -57.34 12.33 -17.16
C LEU A 8 -56.03 12.32 -17.99
N ALA A 9 -55.35 13.45 -18.04
CA ALA A 9 -54.01 13.53 -18.66
C ALA A 9 -52.94 13.05 -17.65
N ALA A 10 -52.34 11.88 -17.90
CA ALA A 10 -51.21 11.40 -17.15
C ALA A 10 -49.92 12.03 -17.67
N ALA A 11 -49.30 12.90 -16.89
CA ALA A 11 -47.98 13.46 -17.19
C ALA A 11 -46.88 12.44 -16.84
N LEU A 12 -46.22 11.88 -17.86
CA LEU A 12 -45.01 11.10 -17.68
C LEU A 12 -43.84 12.05 -17.35
N ALA A 13 -43.38 12.02 -16.12
CA ALA A 13 -42.10 12.67 -15.73
C ALA A 13 -40.92 11.85 -16.25
N VAL A 14 -40.26 12.35 -17.28
CA VAL A 14 -38.99 11.77 -17.77
C VAL A 14 -37.86 12.20 -16.82
N ALA A 15 -37.39 11.29 -15.97
CA ALA A 15 -36.22 11.51 -15.16
C ALA A 15 -34.97 11.49 -16.05
N SER A 16 -34.40 12.65 -16.31
CA SER A 16 -33.09 12.76 -17.00
C SER A 16 -31.97 12.21 -16.09
N PRO A 17 -31.13 11.27 -16.56
CA PRO A 17 -29.98 10.84 -15.77
C PRO A 17 -29.01 12.02 -15.62
N SER A 18 -28.72 12.40 -14.37
CA SER A 18 -27.68 13.38 -14.08
C SER A 18 -26.32 12.80 -14.54
N PRO A 19 -25.50 13.57 -15.28
CA PRO A 19 -24.17 13.12 -15.65
C PRO A 19 -23.34 12.87 -14.36
N ALA A 20 -22.80 11.69 -14.21
CA ALA A 20 -21.83 11.39 -13.15
C ALA A 20 -20.61 12.27 -13.40
N THR A 21 -20.39 13.25 -12.54
CA THR A 21 -19.20 14.11 -12.60
C THR A 21 -17.97 13.22 -12.34
N ALA A 22 -17.11 13.04 -13.33
CA ALA A 22 -15.84 12.35 -13.15
C ALA A 22 -15.05 13.08 -12.05
N ALA A 23 -14.51 12.34 -11.08
CA ALA A 23 -13.69 12.93 -10.04
C ALA A 23 -12.46 13.57 -10.69
N SER A 24 -12.14 14.81 -10.31
CA SER A 24 -10.95 15.49 -10.81
C SER A 24 -9.68 14.69 -10.47
N PRO A 25 -8.67 14.66 -11.36
CA PRO A 25 -7.39 14.04 -11.09
C PRO A 25 -6.78 14.56 -9.79
N GLN A 26 -6.24 13.67 -8.96
CA GLN A 26 -5.62 14.06 -7.70
C GLN A 26 -4.23 13.45 -7.58
N SER A 27 -3.25 14.31 -7.33
CA SER A 27 -1.86 13.92 -7.12
C SER A 27 -1.42 14.22 -5.70
N PHE A 28 -0.56 13.37 -5.13
CA PHE A 28 -0.08 13.49 -3.75
C PHE A 28 1.41 13.23 -3.68
N ARG A 29 2.04 13.88 -2.70
CA ARG A 29 3.45 13.70 -2.38
C ARG A 29 3.61 13.41 -0.89
N GLY A 30 4.41 12.40 -0.57
CA GLY A 30 4.85 12.09 0.79
C GLY A 30 6.37 12.04 0.87
N GLU A 31 6.95 12.72 1.84
CA GLU A 31 8.38 12.63 2.16
C GLU A 31 8.53 12.05 3.58
N TYR A 32 9.38 11.05 3.74
CA TYR A 32 9.50 10.32 4.99
C TYR A 32 10.94 10.24 5.47
N THR A 33 11.09 10.17 6.78
CA THR A 33 12.32 9.76 7.44
C THR A 33 12.11 8.36 8.04
N VAL A 34 13.07 7.48 7.79
CA VAL A 34 13.18 6.18 8.44
C VAL A 34 14.22 6.32 9.54
N SER A 35 13.84 5.97 10.76
CA SER A 35 14.72 6.06 11.94
C SER A 35 14.77 4.72 12.65
N PHE A 36 15.95 4.38 13.15
CA PHE A 36 16.17 3.21 14.01
C PHE A 36 16.72 3.69 15.34
N LEU A 37 16.05 3.33 16.45
CA LEU A 37 16.36 3.82 17.80
C LEU A 37 16.48 5.37 17.88
N GLY A 38 15.64 6.08 17.09
CA GLY A 38 15.66 7.55 17.03
C GLY A 38 16.67 8.16 16.06
N LEU A 39 17.64 7.40 15.55
CA LEU A 39 18.62 7.87 14.58
C LEU A 39 18.09 7.71 13.16
N SER A 40 18.16 8.78 12.34
CA SER A 40 17.78 8.72 10.93
C SER A 40 18.76 7.83 10.16
N ILE A 41 18.21 6.80 9.47
CA ILE A 41 18.98 5.83 8.68
C ILE A 41 18.64 5.87 7.18
N ALA A 42 17.43 6.36 6.81
CA ALA A 42 17.05 6.53 5.42
C ALA A 42 16.03 7.66 5.26
N LYS A 43 15.92 8.15 4.02
CA LYS A 43 14.86 9.03 3.54
C LYS A 43 14.16 8.35 2.39
N SER A 44 12.84 8.57 2.29
CA SER A 44 12.05 8.11 1.15
C SER A 44 11.07 9.19 0.72
N SER A 45 10.75 9.20 -0.57
CA SER A 45 9.70 10.04 -1.13
C SER A 45 8.79 9.18 -1.98
N PHE A 46 7.50 9.53 -1.97
CA PHE A 46 6.48 8.90 -2.78
C PHE A 46 5.63 9.97 -3.45
N SER A 47 5.28 9.73 -4.70
CA SER A 47 4.24 10.45 -5.42
C SER A 47 3.18 9.47 -5.87
N SER A 48 1.92 9.87 -5.82
CA SER A 48 0.82 9.05 -6.31
C SER A 48 -0.18 9.90 -7.07
N HIS A 49 -0.79 9.29 -8.07
CA HIS A 49 -1.79 9.91 -8.93
C HIS A 49 -3.02 9.00 -9.01
N TYR A 50 -4.19 9.60 -8.89
CA TYR A 50 -5.49 8.93 -8.92
C TYR A 50 -6.41 9.64 -9.91
N GLU A 51 -6.85 8.92 -10.94
CA GLU A 51 -7.76 9.44 -11.96
C GLU A 51 -8.63 8.32 -12.52
N ASN A 52 -9.94 8.54 -12.59
CA ASN A 52 -10.91 7.62 -13.22
C ASN A 52 -10.78 6.16 -12.76
N GLY A 53 -10.52 5.95 -11.46
CA GLY A 53 -10.34 4.61 -10.89
C GLY A 53 -9.00 3.94 -11.24
N VAL A 54 -8.07 4.68 -11.85
CA VAL A 54 -6.68 4.25 -12.07
C VAL A 54 -5.79 4.87 -11.02
N TYR A 55 -4.76 4.16 -10.60
CA TYR A 55 -3.71 4.69 -9.73
C TYR A 55 -2.32 4.42 -10.30
N SER A 56 -1.41 5.34 -10.01
CA SER A 56 0.04 5.11 -10.09
C SER A 56 0.70 5.61 -8.80
N ILE A 57 1.70 4.88 -8.34
CA ILE A 57 2.50 5.22 -7.16
C ILE A 57 3.96 5.01 -7.52
N ASP A 58 4.76 6.05 -7.40
CA ASP A 58 6.20 6.04 -7.60
C ASP A 58 6.91 6.43 -6.31
N GLY A 59 8.01 5.78 -6.02
CA GLY A 59 8.77 6.04 -4.80
C GLY A 59 10.27 5.93 -4.99
N SER A 60 10.99 6.56 -4.07
CA SER A 60 12.43 6.40 -3.95
C SER A 60 12.85 6.28 -2.50
N VAL A 61 13.94 5.59 -2.26
CA VAL A 61 14.57 5.44 -0.95
C VAL A 61 16.07 5.61 -1.08
N SER A 62 16.69 6.27 -0.11
CA SER A 62 18.14 6.41 -0.03
C SER A 62 18.61 6.34 1.43
N ALA A 63 19.77 5.74 1.66
CA ALA A 63 20.43 5.79 2.95
C ALA A 63 20.68 7.24 3.39
N ALA A 64 20.58 7.52 4.68
CA ALA A 64 20.75 8.85 5.25
C ALA A 64 21.44 8.77 6.62
N GLY A 65 21.90 9.92 7.10
CA GLY A 65 22.59 10.02 8.39
C GLY A 65 23.87 9.17 8.43
N LEU A 66 24.13 8.57 9.57
CA LEU A 66 25.31 7.70 9.76
C LEU A 66 25.27 6.45 8.86
N ALA A 67 24.10 5.95 8.50
CA ALA A 67 23.98 4.79 7.62
C ALA A 67 24.61 5.01 6.25
N LYS A 68 24.58 6.26 5.73
CA LYS A 68 25.20 6.62 4.45
C LYS A 68 26.73 6.42 4.43
N LEU A 69 27.37 6.42 5.60
CA LEU A 69 28.82 6.18 5.71
C LEU A 69 29.20 4.70 5.51
N PHE A 70 28.26 3.80 5.74
CA PHE A 70 28.49 2.35 5.70
C PHE A 70 27.76 1.68 4.54
N ASP A 71 26.70 2.32 4.03
CA ASP A 71 25.86 1.76 2.97
C ASP A 71 25.28 2.89 2.09
N ASP A 72 25.58 2.84 0.78
CA ASP A 72 25.05 3.76 -0.23
C ASP A 72 23.79 3.14 -0.91
N THR A 73 22.93 2.51 -0.10
CA THR A 73 21.69 1.94 -0.61
C THR A 73 20.77 3.02 -1.14
N ARG A 74 20.30 2.82 -2.37
CA ARG A 74 19.28 3.63 -3.02
C ARG A 74 18.37 2.74 -3.85
N GLY A 75 17.13 3.12 -3.99
CA GLY A 75 16.16 2.38 -4.78
C GLY A 75 15.03 3.24 -5.30
N THR A 76 14.43 2.78 -6.37
CA THR A 76 13.17 3.28 -6.91
C THR A 76 12.14 2.18 -6.96
N ILE A 77 10.90 2.55 -6.84
CA ILE A 77 9.78 1.61 -6.80
C ILE A 77 8.60 2.24 -7.52
N SER A 78 7.89 1.46 -8.30
CA SER A 78 6.67 1.89 -8.98
C SER A 78 5.59 0.82 -8.89
N SER A 79 4.34 1.25 -8.75
CA SER A 79 3.16 0.39 -8.80
C SER A 79 2.06 1.12 -9.56
N LYS A 80 1.34 0.39 -10.43
CA LYS A 80 0.18 0.91 -11.13
C LYS A 80 -0.92 -0.14 -11.21
N GLY A 81 -2.16 0.33 -11.25
CA GLY A 81 -3.31 -0.53 -11.33
C GLY A 81 -4.61 0.25 -11.31
N THR A 82 -5.68 -0.44 -10.95
CA THR A 82 -7.02 0.15 -10.84
C THR A 82 -7.59 0.00 -9.44
N ILE A 83 -8.60 0.81 -9.14
CA ILE A 83 -9.42 0.70 -7.93
C ILE A 83 -10.77 0.13 -8.36
N SER A 84 -11.13 -1.02 -7.83
CA SER A 84 -12.41 -1.68 -8.10
C SER A 84 -13.18 -1.86 -6.78
N GLY A 85 -14.24 -1.09 -6.61
CA GLY A 85 -14.94 -1.00 -5.31
C GLY A 85 -13.97 -0.53 -4.22
N GLN A 86 -13.79 -1.33 -3.18
CA GLN A 86 -12.85 -1.02 -2.08
C GLN A 86 -11.50 -1.73 -2.22
N LYS A 87 -11.16 -2.24 -3.40
CA LYS A 87 -9.94 -3.02 -3.62
C LYS A 87 -9.00 -2.30 -4.56
N MET A 88 -7.73 -2.24 -4.18
CA MET A 88 -6.63 -1.98 -5.11
C MET A 88 -6.42 -3.23 -5.96
N VAL A 89 -6.32 -3.07 -7.27
CA VAL A 89 -6.10 -4.17 -8.24
C VAL A 89 -4.84 -3.84 -9.03
N PRO A 90 -3.67 -4.34 -8.62
CA PRO A 90 -2.41 -4.05 -9.30
C PRO A 90 -2.38 -4.64 -10.70
N GLN A 91 -1.64 -3.98 -11.59
CA GLN A 91 -1.33 -4.42 -12.95
C GLN A 91 0.17 -4.61 -13.16
N ALA A 92 0.98 -3.76 -12.54
CA ALA A 92 2.42 -3.85 -12.62
C ALA A 92 3.07 -3.27 -11.37
N PHE A 93 4.14 -3.92 -10.95
CA PHE A 93 5.04 -3.47 -9.89
C PHE A 93 6.47 -3.62 -10.37
N ARG A 94 7.31 -2.62 -10.08
CA ARG A 94 8.75 -2.67 -10.32
C ARG A 94 9.49 -2.04 -9.15
N ALA A 95 10.57 -2.69 -8.74
CA ALA A 95 11.53 -2.14 -7.79
C ALA A 95 12.94 -2.37 -8.33
N ASP A 96 13.75 -1.31 -8.32
CA ASP A 96 15.17 -1.35 -8.66
C ASP A 96 15.93 -0.78 -7.47
N TYR A 97 16.95 -1.47 -7.00
CA TYR A 97 17.78 -0.99 -5.90
C TYR A 97 19.24 -1.38 -6.04
N THR A 98 20.09 -0.53 -5.48
CA THR A 98 21.55 -0.74 -5.43
C THR A 98 22.00 -0.61 -3.99
N SER A 99 22.98 -1.44 -3.60
CA SER A 99 23.69 -1.36 -2.32
C SER A 99 25.16 -1.62 -2.58
N GLY A 100 25.99 -0.59 -2.49
CA GLY A 100 27.36 -0.62 -2.94
C GLY A 100 27.46 -1.01 -4.43
N LYS A 101 28.14 -2.11 -4.74
CA LYS A 101 28.31 -2.63 -6.11
C LYS A 101 27.20 -3.62 -6.55
N LYS A 102 26.28 -3.97 -5.66
CA LYS A 102 25.19 -4.92 -5.96
C LYS A 102 23.98 -4.18 -6.46
N ALA A 103 23.41 -4.63 -7.57
CA ALA A 103 22.16 -4.16 -8.10
C ALA A 103 21.13 -5.29 -8.09
N SER A 104 19.88 -4.98 -7.83
CA SER A 104 18.79 -5.94 -7.85
C SER A 104 17.54 -5.28 -8.41
N ALA A 105 16.74 -6.07 -9.11
CA ALA A 105 15.46 -5.62 -9.66
C ALA A 105 14.39 -6.68 -9.47
N ILE A 106 13.15 -6.21 -9.26
CA ILE A 106 11.95 -7.04 -9.19
C ILE A 106 10.92 -6.45 -10.15
N ASP A 107 10.36 -7.26 -11.02
CA ASP A 107 9.23 -6.88 -11.88
C ASP A 107 8.12 -7.92 -11.69
N ILE A 108 6.91 -7.45 -11.36
CA ILE A 108 5.74 -8.31 -11.17
C ILE A 108 4.64 -7.79 -12.08
N ARG A 109 4.03 -8.68 -12.87
CA ARG A 109 2.87 -8.39 -13.71
C ARG A 109 1.65 -9.12 -13.19
N PHE A 110 0.52 -8.43 -13.26
CA PHE A 110 -0.75 -8.93 -12.77
C PHE A 110 -1.82 -8.87 -13.85
N ALA A 111 -2.75 -9.82 -13.80
CA ALA A 111 -4.01 -9.76 -14.54
C ALA A 111 -5.15 -10.13 -13.57
N ASN A 112 -6.16 -9.26 -13.48
CA ASN A 112 -7.33 -9.46 -12.61
C ASN A 112 -6.95 -9.75 -11.14
N GLY A 113 -5.90 -9.07 -10.64
CA GLY A 113 -5.41 -9.25 -9.27
C GLY A 113 -4.58 -10.53 -9.03
N ASN A 114 -4.31 -11.32 -10.07
CA ASN A 114 -3.46 -12.51 -10.00
C ASN A 114 -2.10 -12.22 -10.62
N VAL A 115 -1.04 -12.73 -10.02
CA VAL A 115 0.31 -12.65 -10.61
C VAL A 115 0.37 -13.53 -11.85
N ILE A 116 0.79 -12.96 -12.98
CA ILE A 116 1.00 -13.67 -14.25
C ILE A 116 2.47 -13.85 -14.60
N SER A 117 3.35 -12.99 -14.08
CA SER A 117 4.79 -13.17 -14.18
C SER A 117 5.53 -12.47 -13.06
N THR A 118 6.68 -13.01 -12.69
CA THR A 118 7.63 -12.40 -11.76
C THR A 118 9.04 -12.59 -12.30
N THR A 119 9.79 -11.50 -12.38
CA THR A 119 11.21 -11.50 -12.72
C THR A 119 12.00 -10.90 -11.57
N VAL A 120 13.03 -11.59 -11.10
CA VAL A 120 13.95 -11.13 -10.05
C VAL A 120 15.36 -11.17 -10.61
N VAL A 121 16.09 -10.07 -10.47
CA VAL A 121 17.48 -9.95 -10.93
C VAL A 121 18.35 -9.52 -9.74
N PRO A 122 19.46 -10.23 -9.45
CA PRO A 122 19.87 -11.51 -10.04
C PRO A 122 18.84 -12.61 -9.74
N ALA A 123 18.79 -13.62 -10.60
CA ALA A 123 17.88 -14.74 -10.40
C ALA A 123 18.13 -15.40 -9.03
N PRO A 124 17.08 -15.75 -8.28
CA PRO A 124 17.25 -16.40 -6.98
C PRO A 124 18.03 -17.72 -7.12
N GLU A 125 18.89 -17.97 -6.15
CA GLU A 125 19.58 -19.27 -6.07
C GLU A 125 18.58 -20.42 -5.92
N LYS A 126 19.03 -21.64 -6.32
CA LYS A 126 18.23 -22.85 -6.16
C LYS A 126 17.87 -23.04 -4.69
N ARG A 127 16.59 -23.16 -4.39
CA ARG A 127 16.06 -23.35 -3.04
C ARG A 127 16.14 -24.83 -2.65
N ASP A 128 16.59 -25.08 -1.43
CA ASP A 128 16.53 -26.40 -0.83
C ASP A 128 15.08 -26.69 -0.38
N PRO A 129 14.41 -27.72 -0.94
CA PRO A 129 13.01 -28.01 -0.62
C PRO A 129 12.74 -28.28 0.87
N ASP A 130 13.71 -28.84 1.59
CA ASP A 130 13.53 -29.19 3.00
C ASP A 130 13.52 -27.96 3.90
N SER A 131 14.23 -26.92 3.52
CA SER A 131 14.34 -25.67 4.26
C SER A 131 13.47 -24.53 3.72
N TRP A 132 12.72 -24.75 2.63
CA TRP A 132 11.91 -23.72 1.97
C TRP A 132 10.43 -24.02 2.07
N VAL A 133 9.60 -22.99 2.21
CA VAL A 133 8.13 -23.06 2.04
C VAL A 133 7.82 -22.60 0.61
N PRO A 134 7.50 -23.52 -0.32
CA PRO A 134 7.27 -23.15 -1.72
C PRO A 134 5.98 -22.37 -1.89
N LEU A 135 5.90 -21.56 -2.96
CA LEU A 135 4.65 -20.96 -3.41
C LEU A 135 3.76 -22.02 -4.06
N GLY A 136 2.50 -22.08 -3.64
CA GLY A 136 1.46 -22.86 -4.28
C GLY A 136 0.66 -22.04 -5.30
N ALA A 137 -0.10 -22.68 -6.19
CA ALA A 137 -0.88 -22.01 -7.23
C ALA A 137 -1.89 -20.97 -6.67
N GLY A 138 -2.50 -21.24 -5.51
CA GLY A 138 -3.45 -20.33 -4.85
C GLY A 138 -2.79 -19.16 -4.12
N ASP A 139 -1.47 -19.18 -3.91
CA ASP A 139 -0.77 -18.14 -3.17
C ASP A 139 -0.65 -16.83 -3.96
N LEU A 140 -0.63 -16.93 -5.28
CA LEU A 140 -0.46 -15.80 -6.20
C LEU A 140 -1.78 -15.22 -6.70
N ALA A 141 -2.91 -15.71 -6.18
CA ALA A 141 -4.24 -15.20 -6.53
C ALA A 141 -4.69 -14.09 -5.59
N SER A 142 -5.28 -13.04 -6.15
CA SER A 142 -5.84 -11.89 -5.41
C SER A 142 -4.85 -11.28 -4.41
N VAL A 143 -3.63 -11.02 -4.88
CA VAL A 143 -2.55 -10.43 -4.08
C VAL A 143 -2.27 -8.99 -4.51
N LEU A 144 -1.70 -8.22 -3.60
CA LEU A 144 -1.19 -6.87 -3.83
C LEU A 144 0.34 -6.89 -3.87
N ASP A 145 0.92 -6.02 -4.69
CA ASP A 145 2.34 -5.69 -4.63
C ASP A 145 2.66 -4.87 -3.36
N PRO A 146 3.95 -4.70 -3.00
CA PRO A 146 4.35 -3.99 -1.79
C PRO A 146 3.85 -2.55 -1.69
N MET A 147 3.73 -1.82 -2.81
CA MET A 147 3.23 -0.44 -2.78
C MET A 147 1.71 -0.38 -2.66
N ALA A 148 0.98 -1.15 -3.46
CA ALA A 148 -0.47 -1.23 -3.38
C ALA A 148 -0.93 -1.75 -1.99
N ALA A 149 -0.12 -2.62 -1.35
CA ALA A 149 -0.40 -3.12 0.00
C ALA A 149 -0.24 -2.07 1.11
N THR A 150 0.45 -0.95 0.85
CA THR A 150 0.60 0.13 1.84
C THR A 150 -0.58 1.09 1.85
N VAL A 151 -1.37 1.17 0.80
CA VAL A 151 -2.51 2.09 0.69
C VAL A 151 -3.83 1.34 0.79
N ILE A 152 -4.82 1.97 1.40
CA ILE A 152 -6.12 1.36 1.65
C ILE A 152 -7.21 2.22 1.00
N HIS A 153 -8.00 1.66 0.09
CA HIS A 153 -9.23 2.30 -0.36
C HIS A 153 -10.38 1.92 0.59
N ALA A 154 -11.08 2.93 1.13
CA ALA A 154 -12.17 2.74 2.07
C ALA A 154 -13.17 3.91 2.00
N GLY A 155 -14.43 3.65 2.30
CA GLY A 155 -15.47 4.70 2.29
C GLY A 155 -15.36 5.71 3.44
N SER A 156 -14.61 5.40 4.50
CA SER A 156 -14.34 6.32 5.62
C SER A 156 -13.11 5.88 6.40
N LEU A 157 -12.57 6.78 7.22
CA LEU A 157 -11.42 6.52 8.09
C LEU A 157 -11.65 5.31 9.02
N ASP A 158 -12.88 5.13 9.51
CA ASP A 158 -13.25 4.02 10.40
C ASP A 158 -13.22 2.65 9.72
N LYS A 159 -13.24 2.61 8.39
CA LYS A 159 -13.22 1.40 7.58
C LYS A 159 -11.82 1.01 7.09
N VAL A 160 -10.79 1.76 7.47
CA VAL A 160 -9.39 1.49 7.06
C VAL A 160 -8.86 0.22 7.71
N CYS A 161 -9.05 0.05 9.02
CA CYS A 161 -8.71 -1.19 9.73
C CYS A 161 -9.80 -2.27 9.55
N GLY A 162 -9.59 -3.45 10.16
CA GLY A 162 -10.56 -4.56 10.11
C GLY A 162 -10.47 -5.38 8.82
N ARG A 163 -9.30 -5.48 8.21
CA ARG A 163 -9.09 -6.22 6.96
C ARG A 163 -7.76 -6.98 6.93
N THR A 164 -7.68 -7.93 6.04
CA THR A 164 -6.43 -8.64 5.72
C THR A 164 -6.01 -8.33 4.29
N VAL A 165 -4.77 -7.88 4.12
CA VAL A 165 -4.13 -7.61 2.84
C VAL A 165 -3.23 -8.80 2.50
N ARG A 166 -3.39 -9.35 1.31
CA ARG A 166 -2.57 -10.44 0.77
C ARG A 166 -1.41 -9.80 -0.01
N LEU A 167 -0.22 -9.80 0.58
CA LEU A 167 1.00 -9.22 -0.01
C LEU A 167 1.77 -10.28 -0.79
N TYR A 168 2.33 -9.90 -1.95
CA TYR A 168 3.38 -10.63 -2.66
C TYR A 168 4.47 -9.64 -3.10
N ASP A 169 5.72 -9.91 -2.73
CA ASP A 169 6.85 -9.00 -2.95
C ASP A 169 7.81 -9.43 -4.08
N GLY A 170 7.44 -10.47 -4.83
CA GLY A 170 8.27 -11.08 -5.88
C GLY A 170 8.90 -12.41 -5.45
N GLU A 171 8.94 -12.70 -4.15
CA GLU A 171 9.40 -13.96 -3.61
C GLU A 171 8.45 -14.48 -2.51
N MET A 172 8.15 -13.66 -1.52
CA MET A 172 7.37 -14.05 -0.36
C MET A 172 5.90 -13.64 -0.49
N ARG A 173 5.03 -14.54 -0.09
CA ARG A 173 3.61 -14.34 0.11
C ARG A 173 3.34 -14.17 1.61
N ALA A 174 2.75 -13.07 2.02
CA ALA A 174 2.38 -12.82 3.41
C ALA A 174 0.96 -12.27 3.54
N ASN A 175 0.32 -12.50 4.68
CA ASN A 175 -0.90 -11.80 5.09
C ASN A 175 -0.55 -10.68 6.05
N LEU A 176 -1.12 -9.49 5.82
CA LEU A 176 -1.04 -8.33 6.69
C LEU A 176 -2.44 -8.07 7.25
N THR A 177 -2.68 -8.38 8.51
CA THR A 177 -3.99 -8.20 9.15
C THR A 177 -4.01 -6.88 9.90
N LEU A 178 -4.87 -5.95 9.50
CA LEU A 178 -5.03 -4.64 10.10
C LEU A 178 -6.18 -4.67 11.11
N SER A 179 -5.88 -4.52 12.39
CA SER A 179 -6.86 -4.41 13.48
C SER A 179 -6.88 -2.99 14.02
N TYR A 180 -8.06 -2.46 14.35
CA TYR A 180 -8.19 -1.13 14.92
C TYR A 180 -7.41 -1.01 16.24
N ALA A 181 -6.70 0.08 16.43
CA ALA A 181 -5.99 0.39 17.66
C ALA A 181 -6.44 1.72 18.28
N SER A 182 -6.47 2.81 17.50
CA SER A 182 -6.90 4.12 17.99
C SER A 182 -7.24 5.08 16.85
N LYS A 183 -8.01 6.13 17.17
CA LYS A 183 -8.12 7.36 16.39
C LYS A 183 -7.22 8.43 17.00
N GLY A 184 -6.85 9.40 16.19
CA GLY A 184 -6.09 10.55 16.61
C GLY A 184 -6.08 11.64 15.55
N SER A 185 -5.26 12.64 15.75
CA SER A 185 -4.98 13.67 14.75
C SER A 185 -3.49 13.89 14.66
N ILE A 186 -3.03 14.38 13.52
CA ILE A 186 -1.62 14.70 13.28
C ILE A 186 -1.51 16.00 12.48
N SER A 187 -0.43 16.72 12.74
CA SER A 187 -0.06 17.90 11.96
C SER A 187 1.38 17.73 11.47
N VAL A 188 1.53 17.68 10.14
CA VAL A 188 2.81 17.69 9.45
C VAL A 188 2.70 18.67 8.27
N PRO A 189 3.79 19.19 7.69
CA PRO A 189 3.73 19.98 6.47
C PRO A 189 2.89 19.35 5.39
N GLY A 190 1.87 20.06 4.90
CA GLY A 190 0.92 19.63 3.89
C GLY A 190 -0.31 18.87 4.40
N TYR A 191 -0.34 18.46 5.68
CA TYR A 191 -1.50 17.77 6.26
C TYR A 191 -1.74 18.11 7.73
N LYS A 192 -2.98 18.48 8.04
CA LYS A 192 -3.48 18.59 9.42
C LYS A 192 -4.88 17.99 9.46
N GLY A 193 -5.07 16.93 10.22
CA GLY A 193 -6.37 16.29 10.27
C GLY A 193 -6.36 14.96 11.02
N ASP A 194 -7.50 14.28 10.93
CA ASP A 194 -7.77 13.03 11.64
C ASP A 194 -7.02 11.85 11.03
N THR A 195 -6.65 10.92 11.88
CA THR A 195 -5.93 9.70 11.53
C THR A 195 -6.53 8.50 12.23
N VAL A 196 -6.32 7.33 11.66
CA VAL A 196 -6.57 6.05 12.33
C VAL A 196 -5.30 5.25 12.42
N THR A 197 -5.05 4.66 13.57
CA THR A 197 -3.93 3.74 13.78
C THR A 197 -4.46 2.31 13.82
N CYS A 198 -3.90 1.47 12.97
CA CYS A 198 -4.13 0.03 12.99
C CYS A 198 -2.91 -0.69 13.58
N ARG A 199 -3.15 -1.72 14.37
CA ARG A 199 -2.15 -2.74 14.66
C ARG A 199 -2.09 -3.69 13.48
N MET A 200 -0.89 -3.95 12.97
CA MET A 200 -0.67 -4.86 11.86
C MET A 200 -0.11 -6.19 12.35
N GLY A 201 -0.82 -7.29 12.08
CA GLY A 201 -0.30 -8.65 12.20
C GLY A 201 0.42 -9.03 10.90
N PHE A 202 1.52 -9.76 11.01
CA PHE A 202 2.31 -10.28 9.89
C PHE A 202 2.32 -11.80 9.93
N GLU A 203 1.87 -12.44 8.85
CA GLU A 203 1.85 -13.90 8.69
C GLU A 203 2.52 -14.28 7.37
N PRO A 204 3.77 -14.81 7.38
CA PRO A 204 4.39 -15.35 6.19
C PRO A 204 3.68 -16.64 5.79
N VAL A 205 3.26 -16.75 4.52
CA VAL A 205 2.47 -17.88 4.00
C VAL A 205 3.35 -18.83 3.20
N ALA A 206 4.10 -18.30 2.23
CA ALA A 206 4.94 -19.08 1.32
C ALA A 206 6.08 -18.22 0.74
N GLY A 207 7.01 -18.81 0.02
CA GLY A 207 8.13 -18.10 -0.60
C GLY A 207 9.21 -17.68 0.40
N TYR A 208 9.41 -18.43 1.49
CA TYR A 208 10.39 -18.08 2.50
C TYR A 208 11.12 -19.29 3.09
N ARG A 209 12.28 -19.06 3.69
CA ARG A 209 13.06 -20.08 4.37
C ARG A 209 12.48 -20.38 5.75
N LYS A 210 12.23 -21.67 6.05
CA LYS A 210 11.77 -22.15 7.36
C LYS A 210 12.76 -21.75 8.46
N GLY A 211 12.24 -21.48 9.65
CA GLY A 211 13.08 -21.17 10.81
C GLY A 211 13.77 -19.80 10.79
N ARG A 212 13.51 -18.92 9.80
CA ARG A 212 14.10 -17.58 9.73
C ARG A 212 13.72 -16.74 10.95
N LYS A 213 14.68 -16.49 11.84
CA LYS A 213 14.48 -15.83 13.14
C LYS A 213 13.75 -14.48 13.00
N ALA A 214 14.10 -13.68 11.99
CA ALA A 214 13.46 -12.36 11.74
C ALA A 214 11.98 -12.51 11.42
N LEU A 215 11.58 -13.46 10.56
CA LEU A 215 10.17 -13.70 10.22
C LEU A 215 9.39 -14.21 11.43
N ASN A 216 9.97 -15.13 12.20
CA ASN A 216 9.36 -15.63 13.43
C ASN A 216 9.16 -14.50 14.47
N TYR A 217 10.10 -13.57 14.56
CA TYR A 217 9.95 -12.41 15.42
C TYR A 217 8.81 -11.48 14.94
N LEU A 218 8.80 -11.13 13.65
CA LEU A 218 7.76 -10.30 13.05
C LEU A 218 6.36 -10.90 13.26
N LYS A 219 6.23 -12.21 13.05
CA LYS A 219 4.97 -12.93 13.24
C LYS A 219 4.51 -12.94 14.71
N ASN A 220 5.40 -13.29 15.65
CA ASN A 220 4.99 -13.69 16.99
C ASN A 220 5.25 -12.64 18.07
N LYS A 221 6.21 -11.73 17.87
CA LYS A 221 6.70 -10.81 18.92
C LYS A 221 6.67 -9.34 18.51
N SER A 222 6.70 -9.03 17.22
CA SER A 222 6.73 -7.64 16.76
C SER A 222 5.42 -6.92 17.06
N ARG A 223 5.54 -5.68 17.51
CA ARG A 223 4.44 -4.73 17.53
C ARG A 223 4.58 -3.82 16.33
N ILE A 224 3.70 -4.00 15.36
CA ILE A 224 3.66 -3.17 14.16
C ILE A 224 2.43 -2.28 14.28
N MET A 225 2.63 -0.97 14.21
CA MET A 225 1.57 0.03 14.24
C MET A 225 1.67 0.89 12.98
N VAL A 226 0.56 1.09 12.28
CA VAL A 226 0.49 1.92 11.10
C VAL A 226 -0.63 2.94 11.27
N THR A 227 -0.28 4.21 11.19
CA THR A 227 -1.22 5.34 11.25
C THR A 227 -1.49 5.82 9.83
N PHE A 228 -2.76 5.83 9.45
CA PHE A 228 -3.24 6.22 8.13
C PHE A 228 -3.89 7.59 8.15
N ALA A 229 -3.68 8.35 7.09
CA ALA A 229 -4.34 9.61 6.79
C ALA A 229 -4.96 9.58 5.39
N PRO A 230 -6.06 10.33 5.12
CA PRO A 230 -6.68 10.38 3.81
C PRO A 230 -5.81 11.12 2.79
N LEU A 231 -5.84 10.66 1.55
CA LEU A 231 -5.32 11.37 0.40
C LEU A 231 -6.46 12.18 -0.25
N GLY A 232 -6.69 13.37 0.26
CA GLY A 232 -7.77 14.26 -0.23
C GLY A 232 -9.14 13.58 -0.23
N GLN A 233 -9.83 13.63 -1.38
CA GLN A 233 -11.17 13.07 -1.59
C GLN A 233 -11.15 11.76 -2.40
N THR A 234 -9.99 11.13 -2.56
CA THR A 234 -9.83 9.90 -3.37
C THR A 234 -10.46 8.66 -2.75
N GLY A 235 -10.81 8.69 -1.46
CA GLY A 235 -11.16 7.49 -0.69
C GLY A 235 -9.95 6.59 -0.37
N VAL A 236 -8.73 7.02 -0.76
CA VAL A 236 -7.49 6.30 -0.45
C VAL A 236 -6.86 6.87 0.82
N TYR A 237 -6.40 5.98 1.66
CA TYR A 237 -5.69 6.27 2.91
C TYR A 237 -4.27 5.73 2.81
N ALA A 238 -3.28 6.58 3.09
CA ALA A 238 -1.87 6.23 3.04
C ALA A 238 -1.22 6.31 4.44
N PRO A 239 -0.15 5.54 4.69
CA PRO A 239 0.59 5.62 5.94
C PRO A 239 1.23 6.99 6.12
N ILE A 240 0.93 7.67 7.22
CA ILE A 240 1.61 8.92 7.62
C ILE A 240 2.67 8.64 8.69
N ARG A 241 2.51 7.53 9.41
CA ARG A 241 3.49 7.03 10.38
C ARG A 241 3.39 5.52 10.48
N ALA A 242 4.54 4.85 10.66
CA ALA A 242 4.58 3.44 11.03
C ALA A 242 5.69 3.18 12.04
N THR A 243 5.48 2.20 12.92
CA THR A 243 6.51 1.67 13.82
C THR A 243 6.55 0.16 13.74
N VAL A 244 7.75 -0.40 13.70
CA VAL A 244 7.98 -1.83 13.62
C VAL A 244 8.97 -2.23 14.72
N GLY A 245 8.51 -3.02 15.67
CA GLY A 245 9.40 -3.64 16.65
C GLY A 245 10.27 -4.69 15.96
N THR A 246 11.57 -4.62 16.16
CA THR A 246 12.53 -5.64 15.71
C THR A 246 13.25 -6.26 16.91
N GLN A 247 14.01 -7.32 16.70
CA GLN A 247 14.80 -7.98 17.76
C GLN A 247 15.79 -7.03 18.44
N ILE A 248 16.26 -6.02 17.73
CA ILE A 248 17.33 -5.12 18.17
C ILE A 248 16.88 -3.68 18.39
N GLY A 249 15.59 -3.40 18.25
CA GLY A 249 15.01 -2.07 18.49
C GLY A 249 13.80 -1.76 17.63
N THR A 250 13.36 -0.52 17.67
CA THR A 250 12.19 -0.05 16.92
C THR A 250 12.61 0.74 15.69
N LEU A 251 12.09 0.33 14.53
CA LEU A 251 12.10 1.09 13.30
C LEU A 251 10.88 2.01 13.29
N THR A 252 11.09 3.29 12.99
CA THR A 252 10.03 4.28 12.84
C THR A 252 10.11 4.91 11.46
N ILE A 253 8.99 4.94 10.75
CA ILE A 253 8.79 5.65 9.50
C ILE A 253 7.82 6.79 9.80
N SER A 254 8.19 8.03 9.51
CA SER A 254 7.36 9.20 9.80
C SER A 254 7.39 10.18 8.63
N ALA A 255 6.21 10.64 8.23
CA ALA A 255 6.10 11.67 7.22
C ALA A 255 6.70 12.99 7.72
N ARG A 256 7.52 13.61 6.86
CA ARG A 256 8.06 14.96 7.00
C ARG A 256 7.25 15.95 6.17
N ARG A 257 6.55 15.44 5.14
CA ARG A 257 5.63 16.14 4.27
C ARG A 257 4.57 15.14 3.80
N PHE A 258 3.34 15.59 3.73
CA PHE A 258 2.22 14.77 3.28
C PHE A 258 1.17 15.70 2.67
N GLU A 259 1.16 15.84 1.36
CA GLU A 259 0.39 16.91 0.70
C GLU A 259 -0.23 16.49 -0.63
N ALA A 260 -1.34 17.15 -0.99
CA ALA A 260 -1.84 17.15 -2.35
C ALA A 260 -0.95 18.04 -3.22
N ILE A 261 -0.70 17.62 -4.45
CA ILE A 261 0.02 18.39 -5.47
C ILE A 261 -1.03 18.91 -6.46
N GLN A 262 -0.98 20.20 -6.73
CA GLN A 262 -1.81 20.85 -7.77
C GLN A 262 -1.17 20.67 -9.14
#